data_07e64feb2cd54712968a67f7470374d2
#
_entry.id   07e64feb2cd54712968a67f7470374d2
#
_cell.length_a   1.000
_cell.length_b   1.000
_cell.length_c   1.000
_cell.angle_alpha   90.00
_cell.angle_beta   90.00
_cell.angle_gamma   90.00
#
_symmetry.space_group_name_H-M   'P 1'
#
loop_
_entity.id
_entity.type
_entity.pdbx_description
1 polymer ?
#
loop_
_entity_poly.entity_id
_entity_poly.type
_entity_poly.pdbx_seq_one_letter_code
_entity_poly.pdbx_strand_id
1 'polypeptide(L)'
;MEKRGRRLLRFCHYRRYFDFTDTPHKENDYGEIIDSYIDNHALAEYGINDDAIARAVEGWDVITTPLNDVRRIGGFSNLKQHWDADEHLRLKDLRHMYDILCARHPDYKVDADAVLNGRTAAFCNMFIMRKDIFFEYNEWLFPLLNEFAAATDFSKMDVQTTRTVGHLSERLLNIFIAHKQRTGAHWKVKRLQCVHFLHPEPATVLKPLDAGYKNVVPVVFAADNNYVPMLTTTIYSMLKNASTNRTYDVIVLERDITDESKRYMRQFFAKFPNAVLRFFDVSRYLAGFNLTTSNAHISIETYYRFIIQEALPFYSKLLYMDCDLVVNGDIAELFDTELGDHAIGAVPDIDFIGNLNMKNGERAQYVRKQLHMRDAYGYFQAGVLVMNLERMREIHTVHEWLGIASKPGYIYNDQDILNVECEGQVTYLDYSWNVMHNCAGRVNGVFDFAPADMYQAYMTSRKTPKIVHYAGFDKPWKNPWCDFAPLYWELRAGDAVRGTDGCRDERCGASCSAGTP
;
A
#
# COMPACT_ATOMS: atom_id res chain seq x y z
N MET A 1 -33.65 -22.40 -34.01
CA MET A 1 -33.20 -23.21 -32.87
C MET A 1 -32.40 -22.31 -31.95
N GLU A 2 -33.04 -21.70 -30.96
CA GLU A 2 -32.33 -20.90 -29.93
C GLU A 2 -31.52 -21.84 -29.05
N LYS A 3 -30.21 -21.64 -29.04
CA LYS A 3 -29.33 -22.25 -28.03
C LYS A 3 -29.73 -21.67 -26.66
N ARG A 4 -30.53 -22.40 -25.89
CA ARG A 4 -30.77 -22.11 -24.46
C ARG A 4 -29.42 -22.23 -23.75
N GLY A 5 -28.76 -21.11 -23.55
CA GLY A 5 -27.55 -21.04 -22.77
C GLY A 5 -27.82 -21.59 -21.35
N ARG A 6 -27.04 -22.56 -20.92
CA ARG A 6 -27.07 -23.06 -19.53
C ARG A 6 -26.79 -21.86 -18.60
N ARG A 7 -27.80 -21.47 -17.79
CA ARG A 7 -27.57 -20.43 -16.77
C ARG A 7 -26.89 -21.07 -15.57
N LEU A 8 -25.74 -20.53 -15.20
CA LEU A 8 -25.00 -20.88 -13.98
C LEU A 8 -25.27 -19.83 -12.89
N LEU A 9 -25.33 -20.28 -11.66
CA LEU A 9 -25.42 -19.43 -10.48
C LEU A 9 -24.20 -19.72 -9.59
N ARG A 10 -23.63 -18.65 -9.02
CA ARG A 10 -22.44 -18.75 -8.16
C ARG A 10 -22.76 -18.32 -6.73
N PHE A 11 -22.11 -18.99 -5.79
CA PHE A 11 -21.97 -18.56 -4.41
C PHE A 11 -20.49 -18.49 -4.09
N CYS A 12 -20.01 -17.33 -3.68
CA CYS A 12 -18.64 -17.10 -3.26
C CYS A 12 -18.59 -16.17 -2.06
N HIS A 13 -17.48 -16.17 -1.36
CA HIS A 13 -17.25 -15.33 -0.19
C HIS A 13 -16.83 -13.92 -0.64
N TYR A 14 -16.98 -12.89 0.22
CA TYR A 14 -16.63 -11.50 -0.11
C TYR A 14 -15.12 -11.29 -0.36
N ARG A 15 -14.25 -12.18 0.10
CA ARG A 15 -12.79 -12.13 -0.10
C ARG A 15 -12.18 -13.46 -0.56
N ARG A 16 -13.01 -14.39 -1.08
CA ARG A 16 -12.53 -15.64 -1.68
C ARG A 16 -13.11 -15.80 -3.06
N TYR A 17 -12.24 -16.06 -4.01
CA TYR A 17 -12.57 -16.21 -5.42
C TYR A 17 -12.00 -17.50 -5.95
N PHE A 18 -12.54 -18.02 -7.05
CA PHE A 18 -11.90 -19.10 -7.79
C PHE A 18 -10.78 -18.56 -8.66
N ASP A 19 -9.71 -19.32 -8.76
CA ASP A 19 -8.72 -19.18 -9.82
C ASP A 19 -9.29 -19.81 -11.09
N PHE A 20 -9.51 -18.99 -12.12
CA PHE A 20 -10.07 -19.43 -13.40
C PHE A 20 -9.01 -19.70 -14.45
N THR A 21 -7.74 -19.74 -14.08
CA THR A 21 -6.63 -20.12 -14.97
C THR A 21 -6.41 -21.62 -14.96
N ASP A 22 -5.63 -22.10 -15.94
CA ASP A 22 -5.16 -23.47 -15.98
C ASP A 22 -3.77 -23.63 -15.35
N THR A 23 -3.18 -22.55 -14.84
CA THR A 23 -1.87 -22.55 -14.17
C THR A 23 -2.07 -22.81 -12.69
N PRO A 24 -1.49 -23.90 -12.14
CA PRO A 24 -1.60 -24.16 -10.71
C PRO A 24 -0.73 -23.18 -9.91
N HIS A 25 -1.34 -22.53 -8.91
CA HIS A 25 -0.65 -21.67 -7.96
C HIS A 25 -0.34 -22.40 -6.65
N LYS A 26 0.63 -21.88 -5.90
CA LYS A 26 1.02 -22.44 -4.61
C LYS A 26 -0.07 -22.20 -3.56
N GLU A 27 -0.53 -23.27 -2.94
CA GLU A 27 -1.50 -23.24 -1.85
C GLU A 27 -0.81 -23.35 -0.49
N ASN A 28 -1.47 -22.82 0.55
CA ASN A 28 -1.15 -23.09 1.95
C ASN A 28 -1.69 -24.48 2.36
N ASP A 29 -1.49 -24.87 3.63
CA ASP A 29 -1.95 -26.16 4.16
C ASP A 29 -3.49 -26.32 4.16
N TYR A 30 -4.23 -25.21 4.10
CA TYR A 30 -5.68 -25.16 4.00
C TYR A 30 -6.19 -25.27 2.55
N GLY A 31 -5.30 -25.34 1.55
CA GLY A 31 -5.65 -25.37 0.14
C GLY A 31 -6.15 -24.03 -0.41
N GLU A 32 -5.66 -22.94 0.15
CA GLU A 32 -5.94 -21.58 -0.32
C GLU A 32 -4.67 -20.95 -0.87
N ILE A 33 -4.79 -20.28 -2.00
CA ILE A 33 -3.81 -19.30 -2.48
C ILE A 33 -4.03 -18.04 -1.64
N ILE A 34 -2.99 -17.51 -1.00
CA ILE A 34 -3.09 -16.30 -0.20
C ILE A 34 -2.55 -15.13 -1.03
N ASP A 35 -3.39 -14.12 -1.23
CA ASP A 35 -3.00 -12.86 -1.86
C ASP A 35 -3.44 -11.68 -0.98
N SER A 36 -2.78 -10.53 -1.17
CA SER A 36 -3.02 -9.37 -0.31
C SER A 36 -4.28 -8.61 -0.70
N TYR A 37 -4.46 -8.28 -1.99
CA TYR A 37 -5.52 -7.37 -2.45
C TYR A 37 -6.15 -7.82 -3.76
N ILE A 38 -7.43 -7.46 -3.95
CA ILE A 38 -8.11 -7.61 -5.24
C ILE A 38 -7.76 -6.39 -6.10
N ASP A 39 -6.71 -6.49 -6.90
CA ASP A 39 -6.30 -5.43 -7.83
C ASP A 39 -6.26 -5.93 -9.29
N ASN A 40 -5.87 -5.06 -10.21
CA ASN A 40 -5.84 -5.42 -11.63
C ASN A 40 -4.83 -6.53 -11.94
N HIS A 41 -3.72 -6.60 -11.17
CA HIS A 41 -2.74 -7.67 -11.31
C HIS A 41 -3.35 -9.01 -10.88
N ALA A 42 -3.93 -9.07 -9.69
CA ALA A 42 -4.59 -10.27 -9.18
C ALA A 42 -5.77 -10.71 -10.07
N LEU A 43 -6.58 -9.76 -10.57
CA LEU A 43 -7.66 -10.09 -11.51
C LEU A 43 -7.13 -10.73 -12.81
N ALA A 44 -5.98 -10.27 -13.30
CA ALA A 44 -5.33 -10.85 -14.48
C ALA A 44 -4.67 -12.21 -14.15
N GLU A 45 -3.93 -12.29 -13.05
CA GLU A 45 -3.19 -13.48 -12.62
C GLU A 45 -4.11 -14.68 -12.40
N TYR A 46 -5.26 -14.48 -11.75
CA TYR A 46 -6.22 -15.56 -11.45
C TYR A 46 -7.36 -15.67 -12.48
N GLY A 47 -7.26 -14.98 -13.60
CA GLY A 47 -8.27 -15.06 -14.67
C GLY A 47 -9.66 -14.60 -14.22
N ILE A 48 -9.76 -13.63 -13.29
CA ILE A 48 -11.03 -13.10 -12.80
C ILE A 48 -11.56 -12.05 -13.79
N ASN A 49 -11.92 -12.52 -14.99
CA ASN A 49 -12.53 -11.72 -16.05
C ASN A 49 -13.57 -12.58 -16.81
N ASP A 50 -14.45 -11.91 -17.53
CA ASP A 50 -15.60 -12.57 -18.17
C ASP A 50 -15.20 -13.69 -19.14
N ASP A 51 -14.15 -13.50 -19.93
CA ASP A 51 -13.73 -14.47 -20.93
C ASP A 51 -13.10 -15.72 -20.28
N ALA A 52 -12.23 -15.55 -19.29
CA ALA A 52 -11.60 -16.66 -18.58
C ALA A 52 -12.65 -17.43 -17.75
N ILE A 53 -13.54 -16.73 -17.07
CA ILE A 53 -14.66 -17.33 -16.33
C ILE A 53 -15.53 -18.15 -17.28
N ALA A 54 -15.93 -17.57 -18.43
CA ALA A 54 -16.78 -18.26 -19.39
C ALA A 54 -16.14 -19.57 -19.88
N ARG A 55 -14.84 -19.55 -20.22
CA ARG A 55 -14.07 -20.75 -20.62
C ARG A 55 -13.99 -21.77 -19.50
N ALA A 56 -13.67 -21.33 -18.29
CA ALA A 56 -13.45 -22.22 -17.16
C ALA A 56 -14.71 -22.98 -16.71
N VAL A 57 -15.89 -22.36 -16.88
CA VAL A 57 -17.18 -22.94 -16.46
C VAL A 57 -17.91 -23.70 -17.58
N GLU A 58 -17.46 -23.59 -18.83
CA GLU A 58 -18.14 -24.20 -19.97
C GLU A 58 -18.19 -25.73 -19.85
N GLY A 59 -19.38 -26.29 -20.02
CA GLY A 59 -19.60 -27.74 -20.02
C GLY A 59 -19.63 -28.41 -18.65
N TRP A 60 -19.45 -27.68 -17.56
CA TRP A 60 -19.51 -28.21 -16.20
C TRP A 60 -20.88 -27.98 -15.55
N ASP A 61 -21.27 -28.91 -14.66
CA ASP A 61 -22.54 -28.85 -13.96
C ASP A 61 -22.36 -28.26 -12.55
N VAL A 62 -21.26 -28.61 -11.89
CA VAL A 62 -20.88 -28.16 -10.55
C VAL A 62 -19.37 -27.85 -10.51
N ILE A 63 -19.02 -26.70 -9.95
CA ILE A 63 -17.64 -26.30 -9.67
C ILE A 63 -17.52 -26.00 -8.18
N THR A 64 -16.50 -26.55 -7.52
CA THR A 64 -16.19 -26.28 -6.10
C THR A 64 -14.67 -26.15 -5.93
N THR A 65 -14.24 -25.84 -4.70
CA THR A 65 -12.83 -25.90 -4.32
C THR A 65 -12.27 -27.34 -4.38
N PRO A 66 -10.95 -27.53 -4.41
CA PRO A 66 -10.32 -28.84 -4.35
C PRO A 66 -10.72 -29.60 -3.07
N LEU A 67 -10.60 -30.92 -3.10
CA LEU A 67 -10.76 -31.75 -1.91
C LEU A 67 -9.46 -31.72 -1.11
N ASN A 68 -9.47 -31.04 0.03
CA ASN A 68 -8.33 -30.97 0.93
C ASN A 68 -8.35 -32.08 1.96
N ASP A 69 -7.19 -32.71 2.19
CA ASP A 69 -7.01 -33.78 3.16
C ASP A 69 -6.68 -33.19 4.54
N VAL A 70 -7.54 -33.41 5.53
CA VAL A 70 -7.39 -32.87 6.89
C VAL A 70 -6.14 -33.33 7.63
N ARG A 71 -5.43 -34.35 7.11
CA ARG A 71 -4.12 -34.72 7.64
C ARG A 71 -3.06 -33.66 7.39
N ARG A 72 -3.20 -32.86 6.31
CA ARG A 72 -2.29 -31.73 6.01
C ARG A 72 -2.56 -30.55 6.93
N ILE A 73 -3.80 -30.39 7.39
CA ILE A 73 -4.24 -29.22 8.20
C ILE A 73 -3.91 -29.38 9.70
N GLY A 74 -3.51 -30.54 10.15
CA GLY A 74 -3.22 -30.76 11.59
C GLY A 74 -3.13 -32.24 11.96
N GLY A 75 -2.97 -33.13 10.99
CA GLY A 75 -2.80 -34.56 11.22
C GLY A 75 -4.09 -35.32 11.58
N PHE A 76 -5.26 -34.72 11.32
CA PHE A 76 -6.54 -35.33 11.71
C PHE A 76 -6.89 -36.57 10.88
N SER A 77 -7.47 -37.59 11.51
CA SER A 77 -7.81 -38.83 10.85
C SER A 77 -9.11 -38.76 10.02
N ASN A 78 -10.01 -37.82 10.34
CA ASN A 78 -11.28 -37.62 9.64
C ASN A 78 -11.87 -36.21 9.89
N LEU A 79 -12.96 -35.88 9.16
CA LEU A 79 -13.60 -34.57 9.26
C LEU A 79 -14.29 -34.33 10.62
N LYS A 80 -14.73 -35.36 11.33
CA LYS A 80 -15.28 -35.21 12.69
C LYS A 80 -14.21 -34.79 13.69
N GLN A 81 -13.03 -35.40 13.61
CA GLN A 81 -11.89 -35.04 14.45
C GLN A 81 -11.39 -33.65 14.14
N HIS A 82 -11.30 -33.28 12.85
CA HIS A 82 -10.98 -31.93 12.42
C HIS A 82 -11.97 -30.88 12.96
N TRP A 83 -13.28 -31.19 12.97
CA TRP A 83 -14.32 -30.34 13.56
C TRP A 83 -14.13 -30.16 15.05
N ASP A 84 -13.91 -31.27 15.78
CA ASP A 84 -13.83 -31.30 17.27
C ASP A 84 -12.55 -30.60 17.78
N ALA A 85 -11.54 -30.47 16.96
CA ALA A 85 -10.27 -29.82 17.30
C ALA A 85 -10.29 -28.31 17.17
N ASP A 86 -11.28 -27.73 16.50
CA ASP A 86 -11.44 -26.28 16.38
C ASP A 86 -12.06 -25.70 17.67
N GLU A 87 -11.42 -24.67 18.24
CA GLU A 87 -11.85 -24.06 19.52
C GLU A 87 -13.25 -23.44 19.47
N HIS A 88 -13.73 -23.07 18.28
CA HIS A 88 -15.02 -22.41 18.06
C HIS A 88 -16.11 -23.36 17.55
N LEU A 89 -15.77 -24.60 17.16
CA LEU A 89 -16.71 -25.57 16.62
C LEU A 89 -17.02 -26.68 17.65
N ARG A 90 -18.29 -26.82 18.02
CA ARG A 90 -18.71 -27.79 19.03
C ARG A 90 -19.18 -29.08 18.38
N LEU A 91 -18.62 -30.21 18.78
CA LEU A 91 -19.01 -31.52 18.25
C LEU A 91 -20.51 -31.82 18.42
N LYS A 92 -21.15 -31.30 19.50
CA LYS A 92 -22.60 -31.42 19.70
C LYS A 92 -23.43 -30.78 18.58
N ASP A 93 -22.94 -29.67 17.99
CA ASP A 93 -23.64 -28.98 16.91
C ASP A 93 -23.57 -29.80 15.61
N LEU A 94 -22.41 -30.39 15.32
CA LEU A 94 -22.26 -31.29 14.17
C LEU A 94 -23.16 -32.54 14.34
N ARG A 95 -23.24 -33.12 15.55
CA ARG A 95 -24.13 -34.26 15.85
C ARG A 95 -25.59 -33.87 15.69
N HIS A 96 -26.00 -32.73 16.23
CA HIS A 96 -27.35 -32.24 16.12
C HIS A 96 -27.77 -32.03 14.65
N MET A 97 -26.90 -31.42 13.84
CA MET A 97 -27.17 -31.29 12.40
C MET A 97 -27.26 -32.65 11.71
N TYR A 98 -26.40 -33.61 12.08
CA TYR A 98 -26.46 -34.96 11.54
C TYR A 98 -27.80 -35.64 11.87
N ASP A 99 -28.32 -35.49 13.11
CA ASP A 99 -29.61 -36.05 13.54
C ASP A 99 -30.77 -35.42 12.76
N ILE A 100 -30.76 -34.08 12.57
CA ILE A 100 -31.75 -33.37 11.74
C ILE A 100 -31.71 -33.90 10.29
N LEU A 101 -30.53 -34.03 9.73
CA LEU A 101 -30.35 -34.55 8.37
C LEU A 101 -30.93 -35.97 8.22
N CYS A 102 -30.58 -36.87 9.14
CA CYS A 102 -31.04 -38.26 9.10
C CYS A 102 -32.55 -38.38 9.32
N ALA A 103 -33.14 -37.50 10.12
CA ALA A 103 -34.57 -37.48 10.36
C ALA A 103 -35.37 -36.99 9.13
N ARG A 104 -34.90 -35.93 8.48
CA ARG A 104 -35.56 -35.37 7.30
C ARG A 104 -35.27 -36.13 6.00
N HIS A 105 -34.06 -36.60 5.86
CA HIS A 105 -33.52 -37.23 4.66
C HIS A 105 -32.74 -38.50 5.00
N PRO A 106 -33.43 -39.57 5.41
CA PRO A 106 -32.78 -40.83 5.85
C PRO A 106 -31.93 -41.50 4.75
N ASP A 107 -32.25 -41.23 3.49
CA ASP A 107 -31.49 -41.70 2.32
C ASP A 107 -30.09 -41.08 2.20
N TYR A 108 -29.85 -39.91 2.83
CA TYR A 108 -28.53 -39.25 2.90
C TYR A 108 -27.61 -39.81 3.98
N LYS A 109 -28.11 -40.68 4.90
CA LYS A 109 -27.35 -41.17 6.04
C LYS A 109 -26.04 -41.83 5.64
N VAL A 110 -26.05 -42.69 4.62
CA VAL A 110 -24.87 -43.40 4.13
C VAL A 110 -23.79 -42.44 3.66
N ASP A 111 -24.18 -41.40 2.95
CA ASP A 111 -23.26 -40.38 2.40
C ASP A 111 -22.74 -39.45 3.49
N ALA A 112 -23.58 -39.09 4.46
CA ALA A 112 -23.20 -38.33 5.65
C ALA A 112 -22.14 -39.08 6.47
N ASP A 113 -22.37 -40.37 6.72
CA ASP A 113 -21.41 -41.25 7.41
C ASP A 113 -20.08 -41.34 6.62
N ALA A 114 -20.14 -41.53 5.30
CA ALA A 114 -18.95 -41.64 4.47
C ALA A 114 -18.14 -40.33 4.45
N VAL A 115 -18.79 -39.17 4.29
CA VAL A 115 -18.12 -37.86 4.25
C VAL A 115 -17.54 -37.51 5.61
N LEU A 116 -18.35 -37.58 6.71
CA LEU A 116 -17.90 -37.14 8.02
C LEU A 116 -16.81 -38.04 8.64
N ASN A 117 -16.79 -39.34 8.31
CA ASN A 117 -15.70 -40.25 8.69
C ASN A 117 -14.56 -40.26 7.65
N GLY A 118 -14.74 -39.60 6.50
CA GLY A 118 -13.74 -39.41 5.49
C GLY A 118 -12.69 -38.37 5.88
N ARG A 119 -11.67 -38.23 5.04
CA ARG A 119 -10.51 -37.35 5.27
C ARG A 119 -10.51 -36.10 4.40
N THR A 120 -11.31 -36.07 3.36
CA THR A 120 -11.27 -35.02 2.35
C THR A 120 -12.60 -34.30 2.25
N ALA A 121 -12.54 -32.97 2.11
CA ALA A 121 -13.69 -32.13 1.84
C ALA A 121 -13.31 -30.93 0.98
N ALA A 122 -14.27 -30.41 0.21
CA ALA A 122 -14.21 -29.07 -0.35
C ALA A 122 -14.57 -28.05 0.74
N PHE A 123 -13.62 -27.21 1.12
CA PHE A 123 -13.81 -26.16 2.11
C PHE A 123 -14.22 -24.84 1.47
N CYS A 124 -14.45 -23.82 2.29
CA CYS A 124 -14.79 -22.45 1.93
C CYS A 124 -16.23 -22.20 1.47
N ASN A 125 -17.09 -23.22 1.44
CA ASN A 125 -18.50 -23.09 1.04
C ASN A 125 -18.70 -22.30 -0.27
N MET A 126 -17.85 -22.56 -1.26
CA MET A 126 -17.84 -21.89 -2.57
C MET A 126 -18.25 -22.85 -3.66
N PHE A 127 -19.14 -22.40 -4.55
CA PHE A 127 -19.55 -23.21 -5.68
C PHE A 127 -20.12 -22.39 -6.83
N ILE A 128 -20.01 -22.92 -8.05
CA ILE A 128 -20.73 -22.50 -9.23
C ILE A 128 -21.55 -23.71 -9.67
N MET A 129 -22.84 -23.55 -9.79
CA MET A 129 -23.74 -24.64 -10.12
C MET A 129 -24.67 -24.27 -11.28
N ARG A 130 -25.05 -25.26 -12.07
CA ARG A 130 -26.18 -25.12 -12.98
C ARG A 130 -27.42 -24.71 -12.20
N LYS A 131 -28.24 -23.82 -12.78
CA LYS A 131 -29.37 -23.18 -12.10
C LYS A 131 -30.32 -24.16 -11.41
N ASP A 132 -30.65 -25.26 -12.06
CA ASP A 132 -31.53 -26.31 -11.51
C ASP A 132 -30.91 -27.00 -10.30
N ILE A 133 -29.61 -27.34 -10.34
CA ILE A 133 -28.88 -27.93 -9.23
C ILE A 133 -28.77 -26.93 -8.05
N PHE A 134 -28.55 -25.65 -8.35
CA PHE A 134 -28.49 -24.61 -7.34
C PHE A 134 -29.81 -24.48 -6.55
N PHE A 135 -30.96 -24.49 -7.25
CA PHE A 135 -32.24 -24.43 -6.57
C PHE A 135 -32.53 -25.71 -5.78
N GLU A 136 -32.29 -26.87 -6.36
CA GLU A 136 -32.41 -28.15 -5.66
C GLU A 136 -31.57 -28.22 -4.38
N TYR A 137 -30.31 -27.76 -4.46
CA TYR A 137 -29.41 -27.70 -3.30
C TYR A 137 -29.95 -26.75 -2.22
N ASN A 138 -30.40 -25.55 -2.59
CA ASN A 138 -30.88 -24.59 -1.60
C ASN A 138 -32.22 -25.00 -0.98
N GLU A 139 -33.12 -25.59 -1.73
CA GLU A 139 -34.38 -26.14 -1.25
C GLU A 139 -34.16 -27.28 -0.23
N TRP A 140 -33.11 -28.06 -0.43
CA TRP A 140 -32.68 -29.10 0.51
C TRP A 140 -31.92 -28.53 1.72
N LEU A 141 -31.02 -27.57 1.53
CA LEU A 141 -30.09 -27.02 2.52
C LEU A 141 -30.81 -26.16 3.59
N PHE A 142 -31.56 -25.15 3.12
CA PHE A 142 -32.10 -24.15 4.06
C PHE A 142 -33.05 -24.69 5.11
N PRO A 143 -33.95 -25.66 4.85
CA PRO A 143 -34.75 -26.26 5.88
C PRO A 143 -33.93 -26.92 7.00
N LEU A 144 -32.78 -27.54 6.67
CA LEU A 144 -31.88 -28.16 7.65
C LEU A 144 -31.20 -27.08 8.51
N LEU A 145 -30.68 -26.04 7.89
CA LEU A 145 -30.01 -24.95 8.63
C LEU A 145 -30.98 -24.15 9.49
N ASN A 146 -32.20 -23.89 8.99
CA ASN A 146 -33.22 -23.18 9.75
C ASN A 146 -33.71 -23.98 10.98
N GLU A 147 -33.88 -25.29 10.85
CA GLU A 147 -34.23 -26.14 11.98
C GLU A 147 -33.11 -26.16 13.02
N PHE A 148 -31.87 -26.32 12.60
CA PHE A 148 -30.71 -26.23 13.47
C PHE A 148 -30.65 -24.87 14.18
N ALA A 149 -30.83 -23.79 13.46
CA ALA A 149 -30.75 -22.44 14.02
C ALA A 149 -31.89 -22.18 15.02
N ALA A 150 -33.10 -22.65 14.74
CA ALA A 150 -34.25 -22.51 15.64
C ALA A 150 -34.08 -23.30 16.96
N ALA A 151 -33.37 -24.44 16.92
CA ALA A 151 -33.11 -25.29 18.08
C ALA A 151 -31.83 -24.90 18.85
N THR A 152 -31.05 -23.92 18.37
CA THR A 152 -29.75 -23.55 18.93
C THR A 152 -29.81 -22.20 19.63
N ASP A 153 -29.41 -22.16 20.92
CA ASP A 153 -29.24 -20.90 21.65
C ASP A 153 -27.87 -20.26 21.32
N PHE A 154 -27.90 -19.16 20.56
CA PHE A 154 -26.72 -18.39 20.19
C PHE A 154 -26.37 -17.27 21.19
N SER A 155 -27.23 -17.00 22.20
CA SER A 155 -27.11 -15.82 23.08
C SER A 155 -25.82 -15.75 23.89
N LYS A 156 -25.17 -16.92 24.12
CA LYS A 156 -23.94 -17.05 24.92
C LYS A 156 -22.74 -17.50 24.10
N MET A 157 -22.84 -17.43 22.78
CA MET A 157 -21.76 -17.80 21.90
C MET A 157 -20.88 -16.57 21.54
N ASP A 158 -19.57 -16.81 21.41
CA ASP A 158 -18.67 -15.82 20.86
C ASP A 158 -18.92 -15.62 19.35
N VAL A 159 -18.36 -14.54 18.78
CA VAL A 159 -18.56 -14.15 17.37
C VAL A 159 -18.17 -15.27 16.39
N GLN A 160 -17.13 -16.03 16.69
CA GLN A 160 -16.68 -17.11 15.79
C GLN A 160 -17.60 -18.34 15.90
N THR A 161 -17.98 -18.71 17.12
CA THR A 161 -18.92 -19.83 17.35
C THR A 161 -20.30 -19.58 16.73
N THR A 162 -20.78 -18.33 16.65
CA THR A 162 -22.05 -18.01 15.95
C THR A 162 -21.98 -18.33 14.43
N ARG A 163 -20.81 -18.48 13.85
CA ARG A 163 -20.60 -18.87 12.44
C ARG A 163 -20.77 -20.38 12.20
N THR A 164 -21.06 -21.17 13.23
CA THR A 164 -21.27 -22.64 13.14
C THR A 164 -22.22 -23.02 11.99
N VAL A 165 -23.30 -22.26 11.76
CA VAL A 165 -24.23 -22.50 10.64
C VAL A 165 -23.53 -22.50 9.28
N GLY A 166 -22.61 -21.58 9.07
CA GLY A 166 -21.79 -21.51 7.85
C GLY A 166 -20.85 -22.71 7.71
N HIS A 167 -20.21 -23.13 8.79
CA HIS A 167 -19.33 -24.31 8.79
C HIS A 167 -20.12 -25.63 8.62
N LEU A 168 -21.34 -25.70 9.13
CA LEU A 168 -22.23 -26.83 8.87
C LEU A 168 -22.63 -26.90 7.39
N SER A 169 -22.93 -25.75 6.76
CA SER A 169 -23.27 -25.72 5.33
C SER A 169 -22.13 -26.22 4.43
N GLU A 170 -20.86 -26.01 4.81
CA GLU A 170 -19.72 -26.61 4.11
C GLU A 170 -19.74 -28.15 4.13
N ARG A 171 -20.05 -28.73 5.27
CA ARG A 171 -20.15 -30.19 5.41
C ARG A 171 -21.34 -30.73 4.62
N LEU A 172 -22.47 -30.03 4.70
CA LEU A 172 -23.69 -30.39 3.97
C LEU A 172 -23.49 -30.33 2.45
N LEU A 173 -22.73 -29.35 1.91
CA LEU A 173 -22.39 -29.29 0.49
C LEU A 173 -21.69 -30.57 0.03
N ASN A 174 -20.69 -31.03 0.79
CA ASN A 174 -19.94 -32.24 0.46
C ASN A 174 -20.85 -33.49 0.52
N ILE A 175 -21.74 -33.56 1.51
CA ILE A 175 -22.71 -34.66 1.67
C ILE A 175 -23.72 -34.66 0.51
N PHE A 176 -24.25 -33.50 0.14
CA PHE A 176 -25.18 -33.35 -0.97
C PHE A 176 -24.59 -33.85 -2.30
N ILE A 177 -23.38 -33.39 -2.63
CA ILE A 177 -22.69 -33.80 -3.86
C ILE A 177 -22.42 -35.32 -3.84
N ALA A 178 -21.94 -35.86 -2.72
CA ALA A 178 -21.68 -37.29 -2.58
C ALA A 178 -22.95 -38.14 -2.79
N HIS A 179 -24.05 -37.72 -2.15
CA HIS A 179 -25.36 -38.39 -2.30
C HIS A 179 -25.83 -38.39 -3.74
N LYS A 180 -25.81 -37.24 -4.41
CA LYS A 180 -26.25 -37.12 -5.80
C LYS A 180 -25.42 -37.96 -6.75
N GLN A 181 -24.10 -37.97 -6.56
CA GLN A 181 -23.20 -38.82 -7.36
C GLN A 181 -23.47 -40.32 -7.13
N ARG A 182 -23.66 -40.74 -5.89
CA ARG A 182 -23.97 -42.14 -5.56
C ARG A 182 -25.35 -42.58 -6.10
N THR A 183 -26.33 -41.69 -6.09
CA THR A 183 -27.71 -41.98 -6.52
C THR A 183 -27.93 -41.81 -8.03
N GLY A 184 -26.88 -41.60 -8.80
CA GLY A 184 -26.91 -41.65 -10.27
C GLY A 184 -27.01 -40.28 -10.98
N ALA A 185 -26.77 -39.19 -10.27
CA ALA A 185 -26.58 -37.91 -10.96
C ALA A 185 -25.23 -37.90 -11.69
N HIS A 186 -25.26 -37.90 -13.01
CA HIS A 186 -24.05 -37.87 -13.86
C HIS A 186 -23.54 -36.43 -14.03
N TRP A 187 -23.36 -35.71 -12.92
CA TRP A 187 -22.84 -34.35 -12.96
C TRP A 187 -21.36 -34.30 -13.27
N LYS A 188 -20.99 -33.41 -14.16
CA LYS A 188 -19.59 -33.07 -14.41
C LYS A 188 -19.15 -32.09 -13.35
N VAL A 189 -18.28 -32.55 -12.43
CA VAL A 189 -17.75 -31.76 -11.32
C VAL A 189 -16.34 -31.32 -11.63
N LYS A 190 -16.07 -30.00 -11.61
CA LYS A 190 -14.73 -29.39 -11.72
C LYS A 190 -14.27 -28.91 -10.35
N ARG A 191 -12.97 -28.91 -10.15
CA ARG A 191 -12.32 -28.35 -8.96
C ARG A 191 -11.43 -27.21 -9.40
N LEU A 192 -11.63 -26.02 -8.84
CA LEU A 192 -10.81 -24.83 -9.08
C LEU A 192 -10.18 -24.39 -7.76
N GLN A 193 -8.91 -23.95 -7.82
CA GLN A 193 -8.21 -23.41 -6.65
C GLN A 193 -8.96 -22.20 -6.10
N CYS A 194 -8.78 -21.95 -4.80
CA CYS A 194 -9.41 -20.85 -4.09
C CYS A 194 -8.36 -19.78 -3.76
N VAL A 195 -8.56 -18.57 -4.24
CA VAL A 195 -7.75 -17.41 -3.86
C VAL A 195 -8.43 -16.72 -2.68
N HIS A 196 -7.71 -16.56 -1.58
CA HIS A 196 -8.15 -15.82 -0.40
C HIS A 196 -7.40 -14.49 -0.31
N PHE A 197 -8.10 -13.41 -0.59
CA PHE A 197 -7.57 -12.06 -0.44
C PHE A 197 -7.65 -11.62 1.02
N LEU A 198 -6.53 -11.19 1.57
CA LEU A 198 -6.46 -10.69 2.96
C LEU A 198 -7.26 -9.39 3.11
N HIS A 199 -7.27 -8.56 2.07
CA HIS A 199 -8.00 -7.31 1.99
C HIS A 199 -9.01 -7.37 0.82
N PRO A 200 -10.32 -7.24 1.07
CA PRO A 200 -11.35 -7.43 0.05
C PRO A 200 -11.54 -6.23 -0.89
N GLU A 201 -10.93 -5.12 -0.56
CA GLU A 201 -11.10 -3.89 -1.34
C GLU A 201 -10.11 -3.84 -2.50
N PRO A 202 -10.59 -3.47 -3.70
CA PRO A 202 -9.70 -3.29 -4.83
C PRO A 202 -8.62 -2.26 -4.52
N ALA A 203 -7.44 -2.48 -5.06
CA ALA A 203 -6.40 -1.46 -5.04
C ALA A 203 -6.94 -0.19 -5.69
N THR A 204 -7.06 0.90 -4.92
CA THR A 204 -7.45 2.20 -5.46
C THR A 204 -6.24 2.79 -6.18
N VAL A 205 -6.21 2.70 -7.50
CA VAL A 205 -5.24 3.45 -8.31
C VAL A 205 -5.76 4.88 -8.41
N LEU A 206 -4.91 5.87 -8.20
CA LEU A 206 -5.27 7.26 -8.41
C LEU A 206 -5.58 7.45 -9.91
N LYS A 207 -6.70 8.10 -10.23
CA LYS A 207 -7.05 8.35 -11.63
C LYS A 207 -6.26 9.54 -12.18
N PRO A 208 -5.97 9.60 -13.49
CA PRO A 208 -5.44 10.81 -14.09
C PRO A 208 -6.40 11.99 -13.88
N LEU A 209 -5.87 13.23 -13.96
CA LEU A 209 -6.71 14.42 -13.99
C LEU A 209 -7.57 14.42 -15.27
N ASP A 210 -8.74 15.05 -15.20
CA ASP A 210 -9.63 15.19 -16.35
C ASP A 210 -8.93 15.95 -17.50
N ALA A 211 -9.31 15.64 -18.73
CA ALA A 211 -8.72 16.19 -19.95
C ALA A 211 -8.81 17.74 -20.08
N GLY A 212 -9.57 18.39 -19.21
CA GLY A 212 -9.65 19.86 -19.12
C GLY A 212 -8.40 20.53 -18.55
N TYR A 213 -7.61 19.80 -17.75
CA TYR A 213 -6.37 20.31 -17.19
C TYR A 213 -5.23 20.23 -18.22
N LYS A 214 -4.48 21.33 -18.36
CA LYS A 214 -3.39 21.43 -19.35
C LYS A 214 -2.08 21.79 -18.67
N ASN A 215 -0.97 21.42 -19.33
CA ASN A 215 0.40 21.72 -18.86
C ASN A 215 0.58 21.28 -17.38
N VAL A 216 0.17 20.05 -17.08
CA VAL A 216 0.18 19.52 -15.73
C VAL A 216 1.60 19.31 -15.23
N VAL A 217 1.88 19.81 -14.03
CA VAL A 217 3.10 19.55 -13.26
C VAL A 217 2.70 18.67 -12.07
N PRO A 218 2.93 17.37 -12.15
CA PRO A 218 2.64 16.48 -11.02
C PRO A 218 3.73 16.58 -9.97
N VAL A 219 3.32 16.80 -8.72
CA VAL A 219 4.19 16.93 -7.56
C VAL A 219 3.72 16.00 -6.47
N VAL A 220 4.62 15.15 -5.98
CA VAL A 220 4.32 14.13 -4.98
C VAL A 220 5.03 14.44 -3.68
N PHE A 221 4.30 14.32 -2.59
CA PHE A 221 4.78 14.40 -1.21
C PHE A 221 4.45 13.10 -0.48
N ALA A 222 5.17 12.81 0.60
CA ALA A 222 4.86 11.71 1.52
C ALA A 222 4.81 12.25 2.95
N ALA A 223 3.72 11.99 3.69
CA ALA A 223 3.55 12.53 5.03
C ALA A 223 2.66 11.65 5.91
N ASP A 224 2.92 11.71 7.22
CA ASP A 224 2.00 11.29 8.27
C ASP A 224 1.10 12.47 8.72
N ASN A 225 0.14 12.20 9.60
CA ASN A 225 -0.74 13.23 10.11
C ASN A 225 -0.02 14.31 10.94
N ASN A 226 1.10 13.98 11.60
CA ASN A 226 1.88 14.93 12.41
C ASN A 226 2.60 15.96 11.54
N TYR A 227 2.94 15.59 10.31
CA TYR A 227 3.62 16.48 9.36
C TYR A 227 2.68 17.37 8.54
N VAL A 228 1.36 17.24 8.69
CA VAL A 228 0.38 18.05 7.95
C VAL A 228 0.62 19.56 8.06
N PRO A 229 0.97 20.17 9.24
CA PRO A 229 1.28 21.59 9.32
C PRO A 229 2.49 22.01 8.49
N MET A 230 3.56 21.20 8.48
CA MET A 230 4.79 21.46 7.73
C MET A 230 4.55 21.26 6.24
N LEU A 231 3.94 20.16 5.85
CA LEU A 231 3.49 19.90 4.49
C LEU A 231 2.62 21.04 3.93
N THR A 232 1.68 21.54 4.73
CA THR A 232 0.83 22.68 4.33
C THR A 232 1.68 23.92 4.05
N THR A 233 2.69 24.20 4.86
CA THR A 233 3.60 25.34 4.66
C THR A 233 4.44 25.16 3.38
N THR A 234 4.95 23.94 3.15
CA THR A 234 5.72 23.60 1.94
C THR A 234 4.88 23.77 0.68
N ILE A 235 3.68 23.17 0.61
CA ILE A 235 2.77 23.28 -0.54
C ILE A 235 2.35 24.76 -0.73
N TYR A 236 2.10 25.48 0.35
CA TYR A 236 1.73 26.91 0.27
C TYR A 236 2.86 27.74 -0.33
N SER A 237 4.11 27.55 0.14
CA SER A 237 5.27 28.27 -0.42
C SER A 237 5.45 27.98 -1.92
N MET A 238 5.25 26.73 -2.31
CA MET A 238 5.31 26.27 -3.70
C MET A 238 4.23 26.96 -4.57
N LEU A 239 2.97 26.89 -4.14
CA LEU A 239 1.86 27.44 -4.92
C LEU A 239 1.84 28.97 -4.96
N LYS A 240 2.41 29.64 -3.96
CA LYS A 240 2.60 31.11 -3.95
C LYS A 240 3.53 31.58 -5.07
N ASN A 241 4.51 30.78 -5.46
CA ASN A 241 5.49 31.06 -6.50
C ASN A 241 5.20 30.33 -7.82
N ALA A 242 4.06 29.64 -7.90
CA ALA A 242 3.67 28.80 -9.03
C ALA A 242 3.20 29.63 -10.24
N SER A 243 3.58 29.24 -11.41
CA SER A 243 3.15 29.80 -12.70
C SER A 243 1.64 29.63 -12.90
N THR A 244 0.95 30.70 -13.32
CA THR A 244 -0.51 30.66 -13.54
C THR A 244 -0.93 29.95 -14.83
N ASN A 245 0.00 29.68 -15.73
CA ASN A 245 -0.25 28.96 -17.01
C ASN A 245 0.00 27.44 -16.91
N ARG A 246 0.30 26.95 -15.70
CA ARG A 246 0.48 25.53 -15.38
C ARG A 246 -0.62 25.06 -14.42
N THR A 247 -0.94 23.78 -14.48
CA THR A 247 -1.77 23.09 -13.47
C THR A 247 -0.87 22.23 -12.59
N TYR A 248 -0.95 22.39 -11.28
CA TYR A 248 -0.16 21.61 -10.34
C TYR A 248 -1.04 20.50 -9.77
N ASP A 249 -0.71 19.24 -10.10
CA ASP A 249 -1.32 18.06 -9.51
C ASP A 249 -0.54 17.68 -8.25
N VAL A 250 -1.03 18.14 -7.11
CA VAL A 250 -0.39 17.96 -5.80
C VAL A 250 -0.92 16.69 -5.17
N ILE A 251 -0.07 15.67 -5.09
CA ILE A 251 -0.44 14.34 -4.61
C ILE A 251 0.29 14.06 -3.30
N VAL A 252 -0.45 13.74 -2.26
CA VAL A 252 0.08 13.35 -0.95
C VAL A 252 -0.08 11.85 -0.76
N LEU A 253 1.04 11.13 -0.72
CA LEU A 253 1.08 9.72 -0.33
C LEU A 253 0.99 9.65 1.19
N GLU A 254 0.03 8.89 1.70
CA GLU A 254 -0.26 8.87 3.14
C GLU A 254 -0.83 7.52 3.58
N ARG A 255 -0.90 7.30 4.89
CA ARG A 255 -1.51 6.11 5.47
C ARG A 255 -2.47 6.44 6.63
N ASP A 256 -2.25 7.55 7.30
CA ASP A 256 -2.93 7.90 8.56
C ASP A 256 -3.39 9.36 8.66
N ILE A 257 -3.27 10.13 7.57
CA ILE A 257 -3.79 11.51 7.56
C ILE A 257 -5.30 11.47 7.76
N THR A 258 -5.77 12.13 8.83
CA THR A 258 -7.18 12.11 9.18
C THR A 258 -8.05 12.83 8.16
N ASP A 259 -9.33 12.45 8.08
CA ASP A 259 -10.29 13.13 7.20
C ASP A 259 -10.47 14.62 7.56
N GLU A 260 -10.27 14.98 8.82
CA GLU A 260 -10.28 16.37 9.28
C GLU A 260 -9.11 17.14 8.68
N SER A 261 -7.90 16.61 8.77
CA SER A 261 -6.69 17.20 8.18
C SER A 261 -6.80 17.31 6.66
N LYS A 262 -7.32 16.26 5.98
CA LYS A 262 -7.56 16.28 4.52
C LYS A 262 -8.58 17.37 4.13
N ARG A 263 -9.67 17.53 4.88
CA ARG A 263 -10.68 18.58 4.65
C ARG A 263 -10.08 19.97 4.86
N TYR A 264 -9.34 20.16 5.96
CA TYR A 264 -8.64 21.41 6.23
C TYR A 264 -7.72 21.80 5.07
N MET A 265 -6.84 20.91 4.64
CA MET A 265 -5.92 21.19 3.53
C MET A 265 -6.67 21.50 2.23
N ARG A 266 -7.72 20.75 1.87
CA ARG A 266 -8.52 21.04 0.68
C ARG A 266 -9.17 22.42 0.73
N GLN A 267 -9.72 22.81 1.89
CA GLN A 267 -10.30 24.14 2.07
C GLN A 267 -9.23 25.25 2.00
N PHE A 268 -8.08 25.02 2.63
CA PHE A 268 -6.98 25.99 2.64
C PHE A 268 -6.43 26.25 1.23
N PHE A 269 -6.29 25.20 0.41
CA PHE A 269 -5.75 25.30 -0.95
C PHE A 269 -6.80 25.63 -2.02
N ALA A 270 -8.08 25.68 -1.71
CA ALA A 270 -9.14 26.06 -2.66
C ALA A 270 -8.96 27.45 -3.27
N LYS A 271 -8.15 28.31 -2.65
CA LYS A 271 -7.79 29.63 -3.16
C LYS A 271 -6.81 29.61 -4.35
N PHE A 272 -6.22 28.45 -4.67
CA PHE A 272 -5.31 28.26 -5.81
C PHE A 272 -6.04 27.51 -6.94
N PRO A 273 -6.63 28.22 -7.92
CA PRO A 273 -7.44 27.59 -8.96
C PRO A 273 -6.63 26.73 -9.94
N ASN A 274 -5.32 26.90 -9.97
CA ASN A 274 -4.38 26.13 -10.78
C ASN A 274 -3.74 24.95 -10.02
N ALA A 275 -4.27 24.57 -8.86
CA ALA A 275 -3.80 23.44 -8.09
C ALA A 275 -4.93 22.44 -7.79
N VAL A 276 -4.63 21.15 -7.90
CA VAL A 276 -5.53 20.06 -7.51
C VAL A 276 -4.83 19.27 -6.41
N LEU A 277 -5.39 19.25 -5.19
CA LEU A 277 -4.83 18.52 -4.06
C LEU A 277 -5.51 17.15 -3.92
N ARG A 278 -4.72 16.09 -3.99
CA ARG A 278 -5.18 14.71 -3.90
C ARG A 278 -4.41 13.94 -2.84
N PHE A 279 -5.08 13.00 -2.20
CA PHE A 279 -4.48 12.08 -1.21
C PHE A 279 -4.56 10.65 -1.74
N PHE A 280 -3.52 9.88 -1.49
CA PHE A 280 -3.44 8.48 -1.92
C PHE A 280 -2.96 7.61 -0.76
N ASP A 281 -3.80 6.69 -0.31
CA ASP A 281 -3.48 5.71 0.73
C ASP A 281 -2.57 4.62 0.16
N VAL A 282 -1.37 4.51 0.73
CA VAL A 282 -0.33 3.56 0.31
C VAL A 282 -0.32 2.25 1.09
N SER A 283 -1.23 2.08 2.05
CA SER A 283 -1.22 0.95 3.00
C SER A 283 -1.13 -0.41 2.32
N ARG A 284 -1.78 -0.58 1.18
CA ARG A 284 -1.79 -1.82 0.40
C ARG A 284 -0.43 -2.23 -0.14
N TYR A 285 0.39 -1.23 -0.56
CA TYR A 285 1.72 -1.50 -1.10
C TYR A 285 2.72 -1.91 -0.01
N LEU A 286 2.47 -1.47 1.22
CA LEU A 286 3.34 -1.73 2.36
C LEU A 286 3.03 -3.07 3.05
N ALA A 287 1.90 -3.69 2.73
CA ALA A 287 1.51 -4.96 3.33
C ALA A 287 2.54 -6.06 3.01
N GLY A 288 3.01 -6.73 4.05
CA GLY A 288 4.01 -7.80 3.93
C GLY A 288 5.47 -7.33 3.94
N PHE A 289 5.75 -6.01 3.96
CA PHE A 289 7.09 -5.47 4.08
C PHE A 289 7.37 -4.96 5.50
N ASN A 290 8.55 -5.29 6.02
CA ASN A 290 9.01 -4.81 7.33
C ASN A 290 9.95 -3.61 7.13
N LEU A 291 9.36 -2.43 6.97
CA LEU A 291 10.11 -1.19 6.76
C LEU A 291 10.51 -0.58 8.11
N THR A 292 11.79 -0.29 8.26
CA THR A 292 12.35 0.37 9.45
C THR A 292 13.28 1.49 9.01
N THR A 293 13.44 2.53 9.84
CA THR A 293 14.37 3.63 9.59
C THR A 293 15.52 3.58 10.58
N SER A 294 16.70 3.98 10.13
CA SER A 294 17.94 3.96 10.91
C SER A 294 18.08 5.16 11.84
N ASN A 295 17.32 6.23 11.59
CA ASN A 295 17.41 7.51 12.29
C ASN A 295 16.07 7.91 12.90
N ALA A 296 16.07 8.36 14.14
CA ALA A 296 14.85 8.74 14.87
C ALA A 296 14.09 9.96 14.29
N HIS A 297 14.71 10.72 13.39
CA HIS A 297 14.08 11.87 12.72
C HIS A 297 13.63 11.58 11.29
N ILE A 298 13.81 10.35 10.81
CA ILE A 298 13.31 9.88 9.52
C ILE A 298 12.20 8.87 9.81
N SER A 299 11.04 9.06 9.21
CA SER A 299 9.89 8.17 9.35
C SER A 299 9.75 7.25 8.13
N ILE A 300 8.90 6.23 8.22
CA ILE A 300 8.72 5.24 7.13
C ILE A 300 8.12 5.85 5.87
N GLU A 301 7.52 7.03 5.93
CA GLU A 301 6.98 7.79 4.81
C GLU A 301 8.05 8.08 3.76
N THR A 302 9.33 8.09 4.16
CA THR A 302 10.47 8.22 3.23
C THR A 302 10.47 7.14 2.14
N TYR A 303 9.96 5.94 2.41
CA TYR A 303 9.89 4.85 1.44
C TYR A 303 8.70 4.93 0.48
N TYR A 304 7.72 5.83 0.72
CA TYR A 304 6.54 5.94 -0.14
C TYR A 304 6.90 6.40 -1.56
N ARG A 305 8.06 7.06 -1.74
CA ARG A 305 8.54 7.45 -3.07
C ARG A 305 8.79 6.25 -4.00
N PHE A 306 9.04 5.06 -3.48
CA PHE A 306 9.20 3.84 -4.27
C PHE A 306 7.89 3.31 -4.86
N ILE A 307 6.75 3.74 -4.32
CA ILE A 307 5.41 3.29 -4.74
C ILE A 307 4.90 4.10 -5.94
N ILE A 308 5.45 5.30 -6.16
CA ILE A 308 4.94 6.30 -7.10
C ILE A 308 4.72 5.74 -8.51
N GLN A 309 5.64 4.94 -9.01
CA GLN A 309 5.63 4.44 -10.38
C GLN A 309 4.44 3.52 -10.68
N GLU A 310 3.88 2.82 -9.69
CA GLU A 310 2.67 2.00 -9.84
C GLU A 310 1.41 2.74 -9.40
N ALA A 311 1.51 3.59 -8.37
CA ALA A 311 0.39 4.40 -7.91
C ALA A 311 -0.07 5.42 -8.96
N LEU A 312 0.85 5.90 -9.81
CA LEU A 312 0.65 6.93 -10.82
C LEU A 312 1.11 6.45 -12.21
N PRO A 313 0.55 5.35 -12.75
CA PRO A 313 1.04 4.72 -13.98
C PRO A 313 0.89 5.58 -15.23
N PHE A 314 0.05 6.60 -15.18
CA PHE A 314 -0.26 7.52 -16.29
C PHE A 314 0.71 8.71 -16.40
N TYR A 315 1.61 8.91 -15.43
CA TYR A 315 2.70 9.88 -15.56
C TYR A 315 3.99 9.21 -16.00
N SER A 316 4.69 9.85 -16.95
CA SER A 316 6.05 9.47 -17.36
C SER A 316 7.11 10.18 -16.52
N LYS A 317 6.81 11.41 -16.08
CA LYS A 317 7.72 12.26 -15.29
C LYS A 317 6.95 13.02 -14.21
N LEU A 318 7.56 13.21 -13.04
CA LEU A 318 7.01 14.02 -11.95
C LEU A 318 8.10 14.56 -11.03
N LEU A 319 7.69 15.43 -10.11
CA LEU A 319 8.52 15.91 -9.01
C LEU A 319 8.16 15.15 -7.73
N TYR A 320 9.18 14.73 -6.98
CA TYR A 320 9.03 14.32 -5.59
C TYR A 320 9.68 15.36 -4.69
N MET A 321 9.02 15.74 -3.61
CA MET A 321 9.51 16.75 -2.66
C MET A 321 9.23 16.32 -1.22
N ASP A 322 10.21 16.51 -0.35
CA ASP A 322 10.04 16.33 1.09
C ASP A 322 9.12 17.42 1.69
N CYS A 323 8.61 17.19 2.91
CA CYS A 323 7.63 18.06 3.56
C CYS A 323 8.25 19.21 4.38
N ASP A 324 9.56 19.28 4.47
CA ASP A 324 10.33 20.23 5.28
C ASP A 324 11.10 21.25 4.43
N LEU A 325 10.39 21.77 3.42
CA LEU A 325 10.93 22.69 2.43
C LEU A 325 10.25 24.06 2.51
N VAL A 326 10.97 25.10 2.06
CA VAL A 326 10.40 26.38 1.64
C VAL A 326 10.77 26.61 0.18
N VAL A 327 9.77 26.76 -0.65
CA VAL A 327 9.92 26.95 -2.11
C VAL A 327 9.80 28.42 -2.45
N ASN A 328 10.86 29.02 -3.01
CA ASN A 328 10.94 30.43 -3.40
C ASN A 328 10.91 30.62 -4.92
N GLY A 329 11.12 29.55 -5.71
CA GLY A 329 11.09 29.55 -7.15
C GLY A 329 9.87 28.84 -7.74
N ASP A 330 9.65 28.96 -9.04
CA ASP A 330 8.62 28.18 -9.74
C ASP A 330 9.13 26.78 -10.04
N ILE A 331 8.51 25.78 -9.44
CA ILE A 331 8.88 24.37 -9.66
C ILE A 331 8.57 23.86 -11.07
N ALA A 332 7.81 24.60 -11.88
CA ALA A 332 7.62 24.25 -13.28
C ALA A 332 8.96 24.30 -14.05
N GLU A 333 9.87 25.23 -13.70
CA GLU A 333 11.22 25.28 -14.27
C GLU A 333 12.02 24.00 -13.93
N LEU A 334 11.86 23.50 -12.68
CA LEU A 334 12.49 22.25 -12.26
C LEU A 334 11.90 21.05 -13.00
N PHE A 335 10.56 20.99 -13.12
CA PHE A 335 9.87 19.95 -13.85
C PHE A 335 10.25 19.90 -15.34
N ASP A 336 10.51 21.05 -15.96
CA ASP A 336 10.89 21.15 -17.36
C ASP A 336 12.34 20.69 -17.63
N THR A 337 13.13 20.37 -16.58
CA THR A 337 14.49 19.82 -16.76
C THR A 337 14.45 18.55 -17.60
N GLU A 338 15.28 18.52 -18.64
CA GLU A 338 15.43 17.33 -19.49
C GLU A 338 16.36 16.32 -18.82
N LEU A 339 15.85 15.11 -18.61
CA LEU A 339 16.60 14.02 -18.00
C LEU A 339 17.29 13.11 -19.04
N GLY A 340 16.89 13.21 -20.32
CA GLY A 340 17.33 12.25 -21.33
C GLY A 340 16.97 10.82 -20.92
N ASP A 341 17.97 9.94 -20.95
CA ASP A 341 17.82 8.52 -20.54
C ASP A 341 18.05 8.30 -19.04
N HIS A 342 18.24 9.34 -18.24
CA HIS A 342 18.44 9.20 -16.81
C HIS A 342 17.13 8.97 -16.06
N ALA A 343 17.23 8.23 -14.96
CA ALA A 343 16.10 7.92 -14.09
C ALA A 343 15.74 9.08 -13.14
N ILE A 344 16.72 9.84 -12.69
CA ILE A 344 16.58 10.86 -11.67
C ILE A 344 17.30 12.14 -12.04
N GLY A 345 16.66 13.31 -11.78
CA GLY A 345 17.31 14.60 -11.62
C GLY A 345 17.39 14.95 -10.13
N ALA A 346 18.58 15.22 -9.60
CA ALA A 346 18.81 15.50 -8.20
C ALA A 346 19.99 16.42 -7.95
N VAL A 347 20.01 17.07 -6.79
CA VAL A 347 21.12 17.94 -6.35
C VAL A 347 22.16 17.10 -5.60
N PRO A 348 23.48 17.27 -5.87
CA PRO A 348 24.51 16.55 -5.10
C PRO A 348 24.39 16.83 -3.60
N ASP A 349 24.56 15.80 -2.77
CA ASP A 349 24.52 15.94 -1.31
C ASP A 349 25.86 16.45 -0.78
N ILE A 350 25.98 17.77 -0.65
CA ILE A 350 27.21 18.40 -0.20
C ILE A 350 27.64 17.98 1.24
N ASP A 351 26.69 17.59 2.09
CA ASP A 351 26.97 17.09 3.42
C ASP A 351 27.60 15.69 3.36
N PHE A 352 27.07 14.82 2.53
CA PHE A 352 27.62 13.49 2.32
C PHE A 352 28.99 13.57 1.67
N ILE A 353 29.11 14.35 0.61
CA ILE A 353 30.34 14.52 -0.17
C ILE A 353 31.44 15.18 0.67
N GLY A 354 31.12 16.23 1.45
CA GLY A 354 32.08 16.85 2.35
C GLY A 354 32.67 15.87 3.37
N ASN A 355 31.84 15.01 3.94
CA ASN A 355 32.30 14.01 4.88
C ASN A 355 33.25 12.96 4.27
N LEU A 356 33.17 12.70 2.95
CA LEU A 356 34.11 11.79 2.26
C LEU A 356 35.56 12.26 2.37
N ASN A 357 35.80 13.58 2.38
CA ASN A 357 37.13 14.20 2.42
C ASN A 357 37.62 14.45 3.86
N MET A 358 36.77 14.30 4.86
CA MET A 358 37.19 14.48 6.25
C MET A 358 38.11 13.34 6.69
N LYS A 359 39.23 13.68 7.36
CA LYS A 359 40.20 12.69 7.82
C LYS A 359 39.60 11.58 8.69
N ASN A 360 38.62 11.95 9.52
CA ASN A 360 37.87 11.03 10.39
C ASN A 360 36.43 10.81 9.90
N GLY A 361 36.16 11.08 8.64
CA GLY A 361 34.83 10.89 8.06
C GLY A 361 34.51 9.40 7.89
N GLU A 362 33.34 9.01 8.37
CA GLU A 362 32.92 7.60 8.34
C GLU A 362 32.30 7.22 6.99
N ARG A 363 31.86 8.20 6.18
CA ARG A 363 31.11 7.93 4.94
C ARG A 363 31.98 7.32 3.86
N ALA A 364 33.27 7.67 3.77
CA ALA A 364 34.20 7.03 2.83
C ALA A 364 34.35 5.51 3.11
N GLN A 365 34.33 5.09 4.38
CA GLN A 365 34.33 3.69 4.76
C GLN A 365 32.98 3.04 4.50
N TYR A 366 31.89 3.74 4.80
CA TYR A 366 30.52 3.30 4.58
C TYR A 366 30.25 3.01 3.09
N VAL A 367 30.63 3.95 2.19
CA VAL A 367 30.53 3.73 0.75
C VAL A 367 31.26 2.46 0.30
N ARG A 368 32.51 2.29 0.73
CA ARG A 368 33.33 1.13 0.32
C ARG A 368 32.83 -0.19 0.85
N LYS A 369 32.33 -0.23 2.10
CA LYS A 369 31.99 -1.47 2.79
C LYS A 369 30.52 -1.86 2.66
N GLN A 370 29.64 -0.88 2.45
CA GLN A 370 28.20 -1.09 2.52
C GLN A 370 27.49 -0.72 1.21
N LEU A 371 27.72 0.49 0.68
CA LEU A 371 27.02 0.93 -0.52
C LEU A 371 27.67 0.39 -1.80
N HIS A 372 28.99 0.15 -1.78
CA HIS A 372 29.77 -0.33 -2.94
C HIS A 372 29.65 0.53 -4.20
N MET A 373 29.37 1.83 -4.03
CA MET A 373 29.26 2.77 -5.17
C MET A 373 30.62 2.94 -5.87
N ARG A 374 30.57 3.07 -7.20
CA ARG A 374 31.74 3.31 -8.04
C ARG A 374 32.19 4.77 -7.98
N ASP A 375 31.21 5.69 -7.93
CA ASP A 375 31.43 7.14 -7.80
C ASP A 375 30.73 7.68 -6.54
N ALA A 376 31.47 7.78 -5.45
CA ALA A 376 30.94 8.34 -4.19
C ALA A 376 30.67 9.86 -4.26
N TYR A 377 31.35 10.58 -5.16
CA TYR A 377 31.14 12.03 -5.33
C TYR A 377 29.87 12.35 -6.14
N GLY A 378 29.30 11.35 -6.80
CA GLY A 378 27.99 11.42 -7.44
C GLY A 378 26.82 11.21 -6.47
N TYR A 379 27.05 11.10 -5.16
CA TYR A 379 25.97 10.90 -4.18
C TYR A 379 25.07 12.14 -4.10
N PHE A 380 23.75 11.94 -4.26
CA PHE A 380 22.75 13.01 -4.31
C PHE A 380 21.79 12.98 -3.12
N GLN A 381 21.21 14.12 -2.85
CA GLN A 381 20.20 14.32 -1.81
C GLN A 381 18.80 14.01 -2.36
N ALA A 382 18.01 13.19 -1.64
CA ALA A 382 16.76 12.63 -2.14
C ALA A 382 15.50 13.46 -1.81
N GLY A 383 15.61 14.59 -1.13
CA GLY A 383 14.43 15.39 -0.72
C GLY A 383 13.79 16.24 -1.81
N VAL A 384 14.48 16.44 -2.95
CA VAL A 384 13.94 17.10 -4.15
C VAL A 384 14.41 16.32 -5.36
N LEU A 385 13.48 15.71 -6.08
CA LEU A 385 13.78 14.83 -7.21
C LEU A 385 12.90 15.17 -8.41
N VAL A 386 13.49 15.16 -9.61
CA VAL A 386 12.76 14.99 -10.87
C VAL A 386 12.83 13.50 -11.20
N MET A 387 11.71 12.81 -11.27
CA MET A 387 11.67 11.37 -11.46
C MET A 387 11.16 11.02 -12.86
N ASN A 388 11.96 10.29 -13.65
CA ASN A 388 11.55 9.67 -14.89
C ASN A 388 10.95 8.29 -14.56
N LEU A 389 9.63 8.22 -14.49
CA LEU A 389 8.94 6.99 -14.04
C LEU A 389 9.04 5.85 -15.04
N GLU A 390 9.25 6.13 -16.32
CA GLU A 390 9.47 5.10 -17.33
C GLU A 390 10.78 4.36 -17.05
N ARG A 391 11.85 5.12 -16.79
CA ARG A 391 13.14 4.54 -16.43
C ARG A 391 13.13 3.88 -15.05
N MET A 392 12.43 4.47 -14.07
CA MET A 392 12.29 3.86 -12.74
C MET A 392 11.61 2.48 -12.79
N ARG A 393 10.61 2.30 -13.67
CA ARG A 393 9.94 1.00 -13.90
C ARG A 393 10.87 -0.04 -14.54
N GLU A 394 11.88 0.39 -15.31
CA GLU A 394 12.88 -0.50 -15.92
C GLU A 394 13.93 -0.96 -14.89
N ILE A 395 14.22 -0.15 -13.86
CA ILE A 395 15.21 -0.48 -12.83
C ILE A 395 14.63 -1.55 -11.90
N HIS A 396 13.49 -1.28 -11.26
CA HIS A 396 12.83 -2.20 -10.32
C HIS A 396 11.32 -2.04 -10.33
N THR A 397 10.60 -3.12 -10.08
CA THR A 397 9.19 -3.10 -9.67
C THR A 397 9.05 -2.50 -8.27
N VAL A 398 7.86 -2.05 -7.90
CA VAL A 398 7.59 -1.58 -6.51
C VAL A 398 7.87 -2.66 -5.47
N HIS A 399 7.57 -3.92 -5.79
CA HIS A 399 7.87 -5.05 -4.91
C HIS A 399 9.38 -5.21 -4.66
N GLU A 400 10.19 -5.07 -5.69
CA GLU A 400 11.66 -5.13 -5.56
C GLU A 400 12.21 -3.93 -4.77
N TRP A 401 11.75 -2.70 -5.05
CA TRP A 401 12.12 -1.52 -4.28
C TRP A 401 11.84 -1.68 -2.78
N LEU A 402 10.62 -2.10 -2.43
CA LEU A 402 10.23 -2.32 -1.03
C LEU A 402 10.95 -3.52 -0.41
N GLY A 403 11.27 -4.54 -1.22
CA GLY A 403 12.11 -5.65 -0.83
C GLY A 403 13.54 -5.23 -0.47
N ILE A 404 14.13 -4.30 -1.22
CA ILE A 404 15.44 -3.69 -0.92
C ILE A 404 15.33 -2.85 0.36
N ALA A 405 14.31 -2.01 0.46
CA ALA A 405 14.06 -1.13 1.62
C ALA A 405 13.82 -1.90 2.94
N SER A 406 13.37 -3.15 2.86
CA SER A 406 13.18 -4.02 4.03
C SER A 406 14.48 -4.67 4.53
N LYS A 407 15.59 -4.52 3.81
CA LYS A 407 16.89 -5.07 4.21
C LYS A 407 17.61 -4.10 5.15
N PRO A 408 18.27 -4.59 6.20
CA PRO A 408 19.10 -3.74 7.06
C PRO A 408 20.37 -3.29 6.36
N GLY A 409 20.94 -2.17 6.80
CA GLY A 409 22.27 -1.74 6.38
C GLY A 409 22.36 -0.37 5.72
N TYR A 410 21.23 0.22 5.33
CA TYR A 410 21.17 1.58 4.81
C TYR A 410 21.03 2.59 5.96
N ILE A 411 22.01 3.50 6.10
CA ILE A 411 22.01 4.52 7.15
C ILE A 411 21.07 5.68 6.79
N TYR A 412 21.03 6.05 5.51
CA TYR A 412 20.20 7.14 4.99
C TYR A 412 18.99 6.60 4.24
N ASN A 413 18.57 5.37 4.55
CA ASN A 413 17.32 4.73 4.13
C ASN A 413 17.11 4.79 2.59
N ASP A 414 16.05 5.42 2.13
CA ASP A 414 15.68 5.58 0.72
C ASP A 414 16.75 6.35 -0.09
N GLN A 415 17.42 7.34 0.50
CA GLN A 415 18.47 8.09 -0.17
C GLN A 415 19.64 7.19 -0.57
N ASP A 416 20.11 6.30 0.33
CA ASP A 416 21.15 5.33 0.01
C ASP A 416 20.71 4.37 -1.10
N ILE A 417 19.49 3.87 -1.01
CA ILE A 417 18.92 2.93 -1.98
C ILE A 417 18.88 3.58 -3.37
N LEU A 418 18.36 4.80 -3.48
CA LEU A 418 18.30 5.51 -4.76
C LEU A 418 19.70 5.79 -5.32
N ASN A 419 20.65 6.17 -4.48
CA ASN A 419 22.03 6.43 -4.90
C ASN A 419 22.74 5.17 -5.42
N VAL A 420 22.46 4.01 -4.82
CA VAL A 420 23.03 2.73 -5.26
C VAL A 420 22.37 2.24 -6.55
N GLU A 421 21.03 2.17 -6.56
CA GLU A 421 20.29 1.53 -7.66
C GLU A 421 20.19 2.42 -8.91
N CYS A 422 20.30 3.74 -8.75
CA CYS A 422 20.30 4.69 -9.87
C CYS A 422 21.70 5.21 -10.21
N GLU A 423 22.78 4.58 -9.73
CA GLU A 423 24.15 5.03 -10.01
C GLU A 423 24.43 5.10 -11.52
N GLY A 424 24.90 6.27 -11.99
CA GLY A 424 25.15 6.53 -13.41
C GLY A 424 23.92 6.87 -14.24
N GLN A 425 22.74 6.99 -13.60
CA GLN A 425 21.48 7.41 -14.24
C GLN A 425 20.91 8.68 -13.59
N VAL A 426 21.77 9.64 -13.27
CA VAL A 426 21.43 10.87 -12.56
C VAL A 426 21.82 12.10 -13.39
N THR A 427 20.86 13.00 -13.57
CA THR A 427 21.12 14.37 -14.06
C THR A 427 21.29 15.28 -12.86
N TYR A 428 22.50 15.84 -12.69
CA TYR A 428 22.78 16.73 -11.56
C TYR A 428 22.19 18.11 -11.78
N LEU A 429 21.39 18.55 -10.79
CA LEU A 429 20.72 19.83 -10.78
C LEU A 429 21.58 20.90 -10.08
N ASP A 430 21.29 22.17 -10.36
CA ASP A 430 21.89 23.30 -9.66
C ASP A 430 21.51 23.30 -8.17
N TYR A 431 22.47 23.65 -7.30
CA TYR A 431 22.27 23.64 -5.84
C TYR A 431 21.10 24.51 -5.37
N SER A 432 20.70 25.55 -6.13
CA SER A 432 19.56 26.40 -5.76
C SER A 432 18.25 25.65 -5.62
N TRP A 433 18.10 24.48 -6.26
CA TRP A 433 16.92 23.63 -6.18
C TRP A 433 16.84 22.75 -4.92
N ASN A 434 17.92 22.70 -4.11
CA ASN A 434 17.90 21.98 -2.83
C ASN A 434 18.99 22.52 -1.91
N VAL A 435 18.84 23.76 -1.47
CA VAL A 435 19.79 24.41 -0.54
C VAL A 435 19.54 23.88 0.86
N MET A 436 20.34 22.93 1.28
CA MET A 436 20.31 22.44 2.67
C MET A 436 20.71 23.56 3.65
N HIS A 437 19.91 23.77 4.69
CA HIS A 437 20.19 24.76 5.71
C HIS A 437 21.42 24.37 6.57
N ASN A 438 21.95 25.31 7.33
CA ASN A 438 23.12 25.09 8.22
C ASN A 438 22.72 24.34 9.51
N CYS A 439 22.36 23.07 9.37
CA CYS A 439 22.05 22.23 10.53
C CYS A 439 23.30 22.05 11.40
N ALA A 440 23.25 22.53 12.65
CA ALA A 440 24.32 22.39 13.64
C ALA A 440 25.72 22.87 13.15
N GLY A 441 25.77 23.92 12.33
CA GLY A 441 27.03 24.53 11.89
C GLY A 441 27.74 23.78 10.75
N ARG A 442 27.07 22.84 10.06
CA ARG A 442 27.68 21.96 9.05
C ARG A 442 28.21 22.69 7.83
N VAL A 443 27.70 23.88 7.51
CA VAL A 443 28.16 24.67 6.36
C VAL A 443 29.66 24.99 6.45
N ASN A 444 30.15 25.33 7.66
CA ASN A 444 31.56 25.62 7.91
C ASN A 444 32.28 24.49 8.66
N GLY A 445 31.74 23.30 8.69
CA GLY A 445 32.31 22.19 9.46
C GLY A 445 32.27 20.84 8.76
N VAL A 446 31.48 20.71 7.71
CA VAL A 446 31.39 19.50 6.87
C VAL A 446 31.33 19.87 5.40
N PHE A 447 30.49 20.84 5.01
CA PHE A 447 30.29 21.19 3.58
C PHE A 447 31.55 21.80 2.98
N ASP A 448 32.35 22.54 3.76
CA ASP A 448 33.61 23.14 3.34
C ASP A 448 34.73 22.12 3.08
N PHE A 449 34.52 20.84 3.42
CA PHE A 449 35.38 19.74 3.00
C PHE A 449 34.99 19.16 1.62
N ALA A 450 33.86 19.54 1.05
CA ALA A 450 33.51 19.13 -0.30
C ALA A 450 34.53 19.70 -1.33
N PRO A 451 34.59 19.16 -2.57
CA PRO A 451 35.39 19.78 -3.65
C PRO A 451 35.09 21.26 -3.77
N ALA A 452 36.15 22.06 -3.99
CA ALA A 452 36.07 23.51 -3.88
C ALA A 452 35.06 24.15 -4.84
N ASP A 453 34.91 23.60 -6.04
CA ASP A 453 33.90 24.01 -7.03
C ASP A 453 32.46 23.71 -6.56
N MET A 454 32.20 22.55 -5.96
CA MET A 454 30.92 22.18 -5.39
C MET A 454 30.55 23.09 -4.21
N TYR A 455 31.48 23.31 -3.31
CA TYR A 455 31.26 24.22 -2.18
C TYR A 455 30.97 25.65 -2.64
N GLN A 456 31.72 26.15 -3.61
CA GLN A 456 31.49 27.49 -4.19
C GLN A 456 30.13 27.59 -4.89
N ALA A 457 29.72 26.56 -5.63
CA ALA A 457 28.42 26.50 -6.27
C ALA A 457 27.28 26.49 -5.23
N TYR A 458 27.41 25.69 -4.18
CA TYR A 458 26.47 25.69 -3.05
C TYR A 458 26.39 27.06 -2.36
N MET A 459 27.53 27.68 -2.02
CA MET A 459 27.55 28.99 -1.36
C MET A 459 26.99 30.11 -2.23
N THR A 460 27.08 29.99 -3.57
CA THR A 460 26.45 30.90 -4.50
C THR A 460 24.95 30.72 -4.53
N SER A 461 24.47 29.48 -4.63
CA SER A 461 23.04 29.12 -4.63
C SER A 461 22.37 29.46 -3.31
N ARG A 462 23.11 29.39 -2.21
CA ARG A 462 22.62 29.76 -0.87
C ARG A 462 22.21 31.24 -0.75
N LYS A 463 22.72 32.14 -1.60
CA LYS A 463 22.36 33.57 -1.60
C LYS A 463 20.97 33.83 -2.19
N THR A 464 20.56 32.99 -3.13
CA THR A 464 19.26 33.08 -3.82
C THR A 464 18.66 31.68 -4.00
N PRO A 465 18.27 31.02 -2.88
CA PRO A 465 17.76 29.67 -2.95
C PRO A 465 16.39 29.63 -3.61
N LYS A 466 16.23 28.77 -4.62
CA LYS A 466 14.91 28.43 -5.19
C LYS A 466 14.13 27.51 -4.25
N ILE A 467 14.83 26.59 -3.58
CA ILE A 467 14.26 25.75 -2.52
C ILE A 467 15.25 25.71 -1.35
N VAL A 468 14.76 26.04 -0.15
CA VAL A 468 15.47 25.82 1.10
C VAL A 468 14.97 24.51 1.71
N HIS A 469 15.92 23.63 2.07
CA HIS A 469 15.62 22.35 2.68
C HIS A 469 16.14 22.31 4.12
N TYR A 470 15.23 22.12 5.07
CA TYR A 470 15.57 21.97 6.48
C TYR A 470 15.96 20.51 6.80
N ALA A 471 16.89 19.95 6.02
CA ALA A 471 17.36 18.57 6.18
C ALA A 471 18.03 18.36 7.57
N GLY A 472 17.80 17.19 8.17
CA GLY A 472 18.36 16.84 9.48
C GLY A 472 17.41 17.17 10.65
N PHE A 473 17.97 17.24 11.88
CA PHE A 473 17.18 17.33 13.11
C PHE A 473 16.83 18.76 13.54
N ASP A 474 17.57 19.77 13.06
CA ASP A 474 17.38 21.18 13.41
C ASP A 474 16.32 21.80 12.48
N LYS A 475 15.10 21.93 12.96
CA LYS A 475 13.93 22.34 12.21
C LYS A 475 13.40 23.69 12.68
N PRO A 476 12.92 24.60 11.81
CA PRO A 476 12.42 25.92 12.23
C PRO A 476 11.27 25.86 13.24
N TRP A 477 10.43 24.85 13.21
CA TRP A 477 9.34 24.65 14.20
C TRP A 477 9.81 24.07 15.54
N LYS A 478 11.07 23.61 15.65
CA LYS A 478 11.72 23.18 16.90
C LYS A 478 12.71 24.21 17.40
N ASN A 479 13.40 24.89 16.48
CA ASN A 479 14.40 25.92 16.76
C ASN A 479 14.14 27.14 15.85
N PRO A 480 13.44 28.17 16.37
CA PRO A 480 13.11 29.37 15.59
C PRO A 480 14.34 30.20 15.20
N TRP A 481 15.50 29.88 15.74
CA TRP A 481 16.77 30.55 15.46
C TRP A 481 17.65 29.79 14.46
N CYS A 482 17.17 28.64 13.94
CA CYS A 482 17.94 27.91 12.94
C CYS A 482 18.06 28.72 11.66
N ASP A 483 19.03 28.33 10.86
CA ASP A 483 19.32 28.95 9.57
C ASP A 483 18.09 28.94 8.65
N PHE A 484 17.81 30.07 7.99
CA PHE A 484 16.62 30.30 7.18
C PHE A 484 15.25 30.20 7.91
N ALA A 485 15.20 30.07 9.24
CA ALA A 485 13.95 30.03 9.97
C ALA A 485 12.98 31.20 9.69
N PRO A 486 13.44 32.47 9.51
CA PRO A 486 12.54 33.56 9.15
C PRO A 486 11.69 33.29 7.91
N LEU A 487 12.25 32.68 6.87
CA LEU A 487 11.51 32.35 5.64
C LEU A 487 10.32 31.41 5.91
N TYR A 488 10.53 30.44 6.79
CA TYR A 488 9.47 29.50 7.19
C TYR A 488 8.35 30.21 7.98
N TRP A 489 8.73 31.07 8.94
CA TRP A 489 7.78 31.72 9.82
C TRP A 489 6.99 32.86 9.14
N GLU A 490 7.59 33.55 8.17
CA GLU A 490 6.88 34.54 7.35
C GLU A 490 5.74 33.90 6.55
N LEU A 491 5.96 32.72 5.99
CA LEU A 491 4.95 31.96 5.27
C LEU A 491 3.84 31.47 6.20
N ARG A 492 4.19 31.02 7.41
CA ARG A 492 3.25 30.51 8.39
C ARG A 492 2.42 31.62 9.06
N ALA A 493 2.98 32.80 9.24
CA ALA A 493 2.30 33.95 9.84
C ALA A 493 1.41 34.71 8.86
N GLY A 494 1.80 34.77 7.58
CA GLY A 494 1.13 35.61 6.57
C GLY A 494 -0.26 35.15 6.16
N ASP A 495 -0.60 33.86 6.32
CA ASP A 495 -1.90 33.28 5.94
C ASP A 495 -2.45 32.29 6.97
N ALA A 496 -2.27 32.58 8.25
CA ALA A 496 -2.91 31.82 9.34
C ALA A 496 -3.08 30.32 9.04
N VAL A 497 -1.99 29.58 8.80
CA VAL A 497 -1.95 28.14 8.95
C VAL A 497 -2.15 27.83 10.45
N ARG A 498 -3.23 28.40 11.01
CA ARG A 498 -3.68 28.25 12.38
C ARG A 498 -4.74 27.19 12.39
N GLY A 499 -4.38 26.02 12.83
CA GLY A 499 -5.43 25.12 13.21
C GLY A 499 -5.09 23.67 12.94
N THR A 500 -4.26 23.11 13.76
CA THR A 500 -4.27 21.73 14.26
C THR A 500 -3.15 21.51 15.26
N ASP A 501 -2.54 22.57 15.78
CA ASP A 501 -1.62 22.43 16.91
C ASP A 501 -2.45 22.09 18.16
N GLY A 502 -2.74 20.78 18.35
CA GLY A 502 -3.19 20.23 19.63
C GLY A 502 -2.07 20.23 20.68
N CYS A 503 -1.04 21.04 20.51
CA CYS A 503 -0.07 21.41 21.53
C CYS A 503 -0.53 22.70 22.21
N ARG A 504 -1.04 22.56 23.41
CA ARG A 504 -1.24 23.65 24.34
C ARG A 504 0.10 24.34 24.61
N ASP A 505 0.39 25.44 23.93
CA ASP A 505 1.42 26.39 24.34
C ASP A 505 0.86 27.27 25.47
N GLU A 506 0.87 26.71 26.69
CA GLU A 506 0.74 27.47 27.94
C GLU A 506 2.06 28.15 28.34
N ARG A 507 2.88 28.67 27.43
CA ARG A 507 4.10 29.42 27.77
C ARG A 507 4.53 30.44 26.72
N CYS A 508 3.68 31.39 26.42
CA CYS A 508 4.09 32.67 25.85
C CYS A 508 3.15 33.80 26.33
N GLY A 509 3.02 33.92 27.61
CA GLY A 509 2.33 35.03 28.29
C GLY A 509 3.15 35.51 29.47
N ALA A 510 4.30 36.15 29.22
CA ALA A 510 5.00 36.90 30.27
C ALA A 510 5.76 38.07 29.64
N SER A 511 5.11 39.23 29.69
CA SER A 511 5.67 40.57 29.97
C SER A 511 6.93 41.01 29.20
N CYS A 512 6.70 41.80 28.14
CA CYS A 512 7.55 42.96 27.87
C CYS A 512 7.01 44.14 28.65
N SER A 513 7.50 44.42 29.86
CA SER A 513 7.45 45.72 30.51
C SER A 513 8.83 46.35 30.40
N ALA A 514 8.84 47.52 29.80
CA ALA A 514 10.01 48.39 29.64
C ALA A 514 10.64 48.76 30.99
N GLY A 515 11.96 48.86 30.97
CA GLY A 515 12.78 49.40 32.05
C GLY A 515 14.15 49.77 31.54
N THR A 516 14.33 51.00 31.11
CA THR A 516 15.63 51.68 31.03
C THR A 516 16.02 52.17 32.44
N PRO A 517 17.29 52.58 32.73
CA PRO A 517 18.43 52.89 31.86
C PRO A 517 19.52 51.86 31.81
#